data_031748d6ad2f839e2b51be6fbc799245
#
_entry.id   031748d6ad2f839e2b51be6fbc799245
#
_cell.length_a   1.000
_cell.length_b   1.000
_cell.length_c   1.000
_cell.angle_alpha   90.00
_cell.angle_beta   90.00
_cell.angle_gamma   90.00
#
_symmetry.space_group_name_H-M   'P 1'
#
loop_
_entity.id
_entity.type
_entity.pdbx_description
1 polymer ?
#
loop_
_entity_poly.entity_id
_entity_poly.type
_entity_poly.pdbx_seq_one_letter_code
_entity_poly.pdbx_strand_id
1 'polypeptide(L)'
;MGYAVVLGEALVDLLDSECDGERVYRQTIGGGPLNVAVGVARLGGAAQFVGSLGDDVLGGRIRAFLTAADVGVAGAVTVPAPTTLAVVTYAGPEPDFRFYGEPASYGLLGPDDLDLALLEGADVVYCGSIVLLQPGTLAAARRAWSLATGLRVFDPNVRPRLLNGPAALDGLRGVVAEFAAGAHVVKLSAVDAGLLYPGEPVEGVAAYLRELGAATVVVTLGAAGAVLAAADADPVRVPAPKVNAIDATGAGDAVLAALIADLLQGGEPGSPDGWVERVAFALRVAGLVCESRGGATAMPARADVQRRFGA
;
A
#
# COMPACT_ATOMS: atom_id res chain seq x y z
N MET A 1 -5.52 -6.54 21.73
CA MET A 1 -5.11 -6.91 20.36
C MET A 1 -4.16 -5.83 19.87
N GLY A 2 -3.09 -6.22 19.24
CA GLY A 2 -2.16 -5.29 18.61
C GLY A 2 -2.77 -4.59 17.40
N TYR A 3 -2.13 -3.51 16.95
CA TYR A 3 -2.61 -2.76 15.78
C TYR A 3 -1.47 -2.36 14.85
N ALA A 4 -1.83 -2.10 13.58
CA ALA A 4 -0.93 -1.53 12.60
C ALA A 4 -1.13 -0.01 12.50
N VAL A 5 -0.06 0.75 12.46
CA VAL A 5 -0.03 2.11 11.95
C VAL A 5 0.25 2.05 10.45
N VAL A 6 -0.63 2.66 9.67
CA VAL A 6 -0.53 2.74 8.20
C VAL A 6 -0.34 4.21 7.81
N LEU A 7 0.91 4.58 7.52
CA LEU A 7 1.28 5.95 7.17
C LEU A 7 1.31 6.13 5.64
N GLY A 8 0.56 7.12 5.16
CA GLY A 8 0.57 7.44 3.74
C GLY A 8 -0.58 8.32 3.28
N GLU A 9 -0.86 8.28 1.97
CA GLU A 9 -1.89 9.10 1.35
C GLU A 9 -3.29 8.52 1.47
N ALA A 10 -4.24 9.46 1.51
CA ALA A 10 -5.64 9.26 1.19
C ALA A 10 -6.09 10.39 0.23
N LEU A 11 -6.86 10.04 -0.78
CA LEU A 11 -7.30 10.96 -1.82
C LEU A 11 -8.65 10.51 -2.41
N VAL A 12 -9.14 11.27 -3.36
CA VAL A 12 -10.37 10.94 -4.10
C VAL A 12 -10.03 10.65 -5.55
N ASP A 13 -10.36 9.44 -6.00
CA ASP A 13 -10.28 9.06 -7.40
C ASP A 13 -11.56 9.48 -8.13
N LEU A 14 -11.42 10.12 -9.28
CA LEU A 14 -12.47 10.42 -10.23
C LEU A 14 -12.31 9.53 -11.47
N LEU A 15 -13.08 8.45 -11.51
CA LEU A 15 -13.00 7.44 -12.57
C LEU A 15 -13.89 7.83 -13.74
N ASP A 16 -13.33 7.98 -14.94
CA ASP A 16 -14.09 8.18 -16.18
C ASP A 16 -15.07 7.01 -16.37
N SER A 17 -16.33 7.34 -16.54
CA SER A 17 -17.44 6.39 -16.59
C SER A 17 -18.53 6.92 -17.52
N GLU A 18 -19.51 6.08 -17.84
CA GLU A 18 -20.73 6.43 -18.58
C GLU A 18 -21.94 6.08 -17.73
N CYS A 19 -22.92 6.98 -17.69
CA CYS A 19 -24.20 6.78 -17.05
C CYS A 19 -25.30 7.37 -17.94
N ASP A 20 -26.25 6.54 -18.36
CA ASP A 20 -27.38 6.93 -19.23
C ASP A 20 -26.97 7.64 -20.54
N GLY A 21 -25.82 7.23 -21.12
CA GLY A 21 -25.25 7.82 -22.33
C GLY A 21 -24.45 9.12 -22.11
N GLU A 22 -24.35 9.62 -20.90
CA GLU A 22 -23.55 10.79 -20.55
C GLU A 22 -22.20 10.38 -19.94
N ARG A 23 -21.15 11.12 -20.29
CA ARG A 23 -19.85 10.94 -19.64
C ARG A 23 -19.89 11.57 -18.25
N VAL A 24 -19.54 10.75 -17.27
CA VAL A 24 -19.53 11.14 -15.85
C VAL A 24 -18.23 10.72 -15.20
N TYR A 25 -17.89 11.34 -14.08
CA TYR A 25 -16.84 10.85 -13.20
C TYR A 25 -17.45 10.19 -11.98
N ARG A 26 -17.17 8.89 -11.80
CA ARG A 26 -17.53 8.19 -10.57
C ARG A 26 -16.49 8.51 -9.51
N GLN A 27 -16.92 9.10 -8.40
CA GLN A 27 -16.08 9.37 -7.25
C GLN A 27 -15.87 8.07 -6.46
N THR A 28 -14.60 7.77 -6.13
CA THR A 28 -14.22 6.74 -5.16
C THR A 28 -13.18 7.29 -4.19
N ILE A 29 -13.16 6.79 -2.98
CA ILE A 29 -12.11 7.10 -2.01
C ILE A 29 -11.00 6.09 -2.20
N GLY A 30 -9.76 6.56 -2.29
CA GLY A 30 -8.58 5.77 -2.62
C GLY A 30 -7.31 6.30 -1.96
N GLY A 31 -6.19 5.77 -2.44
CA GLY A 31 -4.85 5.92 -1.89
C GLY A 31 -4.33 4.56 -1.45
N GLY A 32 -3.13 4.18 -1.87
CA GLY A 32 -2.55 2.87 -1.54
C GLY A 32 -2.57 2.58 -0.04
N PRO A 33 -2.02 3.45 0.81
CA PRO A 33 -2.05 3.26 2.27
C PRO A 33 -3.47 3.21 2.85
N LEU A 34 -4.41 4.02 2.36
CA LEU A 34 -5.81 3.95 2.78
C LEU A 34 -6.39 2.57 2.44
N ASN A 35 -6.14 2.06 1.23
CA ASN A 35 -6.58 0.74 0.80
C ASN A 35 -6.02 -0.36 1.72
N VAL A 36 -4.73 -0.26 2.08
CA VAL A 36 -4.07 -1.17 3.02
C VAL A 36 -4.76 -1.14 4.38
N ALA A 37 -5.00 0.05 4.96
CA ALA A 37 -5.63 0.17 6.27
C ALA A 37 -7.03 -0.46 6.31
N VAL A 38 -7.86 -0.19 5.28
CA VAL A 38 -9.19 -0.80 5.14
C VAL A 38 -9.11 -2.31 4.97
N GLY A 39 -8.16 -2.79 4.16
CA GLY A 39 -7.95 -4.22 3.96
C GLY A 39 -7.54 -4.93 5.26
N VAL A 40 -6.63 -4.36 6.06
CA VAL A 40 -6.25 -4.88 7.38
C VAL A 40 -7.47 -5.02 8.28
N ALA A 41 -8.29 -3.97 8.39
CA ALA A 41 -9.50 -3.99 9.22
C ALA A 41 -10.49 -5.08 8.75
N ARG A 42 -10.77 -5.18 7.45
CA ARG A 42 -11.68 -6.20 6.89
C ARG A 42 -11.17 -7.63 7.04
N LEU A 43 -9.87 -7.83 7.12
CA LEU A 43 -9.25 -9.13 7.38
C LEU A 43 -9.16 -9.48 8.88
N GLY A 44 -9.71 -8.63 9.75
CA GLY A 44 -9.81 -8.85 11.19
C GLY A 44 -8.61 -8.33 12.00
N GLY A 45 -7.73 -7.54 11.40
CA GLY A 45 -6.70 -6.77 12.10
C GLY A 45 -7.22 -5.41 12.57
N ALA A 46 -6.54 -4.77 13.50
CA ALA A 46 -6.78 -3.37 13.85
C ALA A 46 -5.80 -2.46 13.09
N ALA A 47 -6.29 -1.37 12.49
CA ALA A 47 -5.47 -0.42 11.76
C ALA A 47 -5.74 1.02 12.23
N GLN A 48 -4.67 1.84 12.25
CA GLN A 48 -4.70 3.27 12.49
C GLN A 48 -4.10 3.97 11.27
N PHE A 49 -4.89 4.81 10.61
CA PHE A 49 -4.41 5.61 9.50
C PHE A 49 -3.68 6.85 10.00
N VAL A 50 -2.48 7.08 9.48
CA VAL A 50 -1.64 8.26 9.76
C VAL A 50 -1.37 9.00 8.45
N GLY A 51 -1.81 10.24 8.34
CA GLY A 51 -1.67 11.02 7.12
C GLY A 51 -2.35 12.37 7.22
N SER A 52 -2.24 13.20 6.20
CA SER A 52 -2.89 14.50 6.14
C SER A 52 -4.08 14.50 5.17
N LEU A 53 -5.19 15.09 5.62
CA LEU A 53 -6.47 15.20 4.90
C LEU A 53 -6.83 16.67 4.72
N GLY A 54 -7.41 17.03 3.57
CA GLY A 54 -7.88 18.38 3.32
C GLY A 54 -8.98 18.82 4.29
N ASP A 55 -9.11 20.12 4.52
CA ASP A 55 -10.11 20.77 5.38
C ASP A 55 -11.45 21.04 4.67
N ASP A 56 -11.74 20.28 3.61
CA ASP A 56 -12.93 20.40 2.80
C ASP A 56 -13.90 19.20 2.99
N VAL A 57 -15.02 19.24 2.27
CA VAL A 57 -16.05 18.19 2.31
C VAL A 57 -15.49 16.83 1.91
N LEU A 58 -14.53 16.77 1.00
CA LEU A 58 -13.94 15.51 0.53
C LEU A 58 -13.01 14.91 1.58
N GLY A 59 -12.22 15.72 2.27
CA GLY A 59 -11.42 15.26 3.42
C GLY A 59 -12.30 14.72 4.55
N GLY A 60 -13.44 15.39 4.81
CA GLY A 60 -14.46 14.88 5.73
C GLY A 60 -15.05 13.53 5.31
N ARG A 61 -15.28 13.32 4.00
CA ARG A 61 -15.75 12.03 3.46
C ARG A 61 -14.71 10.92 3.59
N ILE A 62 -13.43 11.23 3.36
CA ILE A 62 -12.33 10.26 3.55
C ILE A 62 -12.29 9.82 5.02
N ARG A 63 -12.33 10.76 5.97
CA ARG A 63 -12.36 10.46 7.40
C ARG A 63 -13.55 9.60 7.79
N ALA A 64 -14.74 9.95 7.32
CA ALA A 64 -15.96 9.17 7.56
C ALA A 64 -15.88 7.76 6.97
N PHE A 65 -15.30 7.61 5.78
CA PHE A 65 -15.10 6.31 5.12
C PHE A 65 -14.17 5.40 5.92
N LEU A 66 -13.02 5.93 6.39
CA LEU A 66 -12.08 5.20 7.24
C LEU A 66 -12.76 4.74 8.53
N THR A 67 -13.48 5.64 9.21
CA THR A 67 -14.21 5.32 10.44
C THR A 67 -15.29 4.25 10.21
N ALA A 68 -16.04 4.35 9.10
CA ALA A 68 -17.05 3.35 8.73
C ALA A 68 -16.46 1.97 8.36
N ALA A 69 -15.17 1.94 8.02
CA ALA A 69 -14.42 0.72 7.77
C ALA A 69 -13.66 0.19 9.01
N ASP A 70 -13.99 0.69 10.21
CA ASP A 70 -13.34 0.35 11.48
C ASP A 70 -11.82 0.65 11.52
N VAL A 71 -11.37 1.63 10.73
CA VAL A 71 -10.00 2.16 10.76
C VAL A 71 -9.94 3.35 11.70
N GLY A 72 -9.03 3.31 12.66
CA GLY A 72 -8.76 4.43 13.55
C GLY A 72 -8.16 5.61 12.79
N VAL A 73 -8.55 6.82 13.17
CA VAL A 73 -8.15 8.08 12.51
C VAL A 73 -7.51 9.09 13.47
N ALA A 74 -7.03 8.62 14.63
CA ALA A 74 -6.38 9.47 15.63
C ALA A 74 -5.11 10.15 15.07
N GLY A 75 -4.34 9.45 14.23
CA GLY A 75 -3.16 9.99 13.56
C GLY A 75 -3.44 10.72 12.24
N ALA A 76 -4.71 10.90 11.84
CA ALA A 76 -5.06 11.65 10.64
C ALA A 76 -5.20 13.14 10.97
N VAL A 77 -4.31 13.99 10.47
CA VAL A 77 -4.35 15.44 10.67
C VAL A 77 -5.16 16.14 9.58
N THR A 78 -5.83 17.23 9.92
CA THR A 78 -6.52 18.08 8.95
C THR A 78 -5.62 19.25 8.59
N VAL A 79 -5.45 19.51 7.28
CA VAL A 79 -4.54 20.53 6.76
C VAL A 79 -5.30 21.54 5.88
N PRO A 80 -4.90 22.84 5.88
CA PRO A 80 -5.55 23.89 5.11
C PRO A 80 -5.19 23.82 3.62
N ALA A 81 -5.59 22.72 2.98
CA ALA A 81 -5.35 22.45 1.57
C ALA A 81 -6.56 21.70 0.98
N PRO A 82 -6.84 21.90 -0.32
CA PRO A 82 -7.89 21.13 -0.99
C PRO A 82 -7.54 19.63 -1.02
N THR A 83 -8.53 18.77 -0.80
CA THR A 83 -8.33 17.34 -0.94
C THR A 83 -7.81 17.00 -2.34
N THR A 84 -6.74 16.26 -2.42
CA THR A 84 -6.16 15.84 -3.69
C THR A 84 -7.11 14.93 -4.45
N LEU A 85 -7.29 15.22 -5.74
CA LEU A 85 -8.05 14.40 -6.68
C LEU A 85 -7.09 13.68 -7.62
N ALA A 86 -7.32 12.38 -7.84
CA ALA A 86 -6.71 11.65 -8.94
C ALA A 86 -7.76 11.42 -10.02
N VAL A 87 -7.64 12.14 -11.14
CA VAL A 87 -8.51 11.96 -12.29
C VAL A 87 -7.96 10.83 -13.15
N VAL A 88 -8.77 9.79 -13.32
CA VAL A 88 -8.41 8.60 -14.08
C VAL A 88 -9.15 8.61 -15.40
N THR A 89 -8.41 8.71 -16.50
CA THR A 89 -8.93 8.65 -17.85
C THR A 89 -8.35 7.45 -18.59
N TYR A 90 -9.08 6.95 -19.57
CA TYR A 90 -8.66 5.82 -20.39
C TYR A 90 -8.46 6.28 -21.82
N ALA A 91 -7.20 6.48 -22.23
CA ALA A 91 -6.83 6.77 -23.62
C ALA A 91 -6.34 5.51 -24.36
N GLY A 92 -6.77 4.33 -23.93
CA GLY A 92 -6.37 3.00 -24.37
C GLY A 92 -6.61 1.98 -23.27
N PRO A 93 -5.94 0.81 -23.26
CA PRO A 93 -6.12 -0.21 -22.24
C PRO A 93 -5.54 0.17 -20.87
N GLU A 94 -4.61 1.14 -20.83
CA GLU A 94 -3.95 1.58 -19.59
C GLU A 94 -4.59 2.85 -19.04
N PRO A 95 -4.84 2.93 -17.71
CA PRO A 95 -5.35 4.14 -17.08
C PRO A 95 -4.29 5.24 -17.04
N ASP A 96 -4.69 6.46 -17.37
CA ASP A 96 -3.90 7.68 -17.18
C ASP A 96 -4.36 8.40 -15.90
N PHE A 97 -3.44 8.58 -14.94
CA PHE A 97 -3.71 9.25 -13.66
C PHE A 97 -3.16 10.67 -13.71
N ARG A 98 -4.01 11.66 -13.42
CA ARG A 98 -3.61 13.06 -13.22
C ARG A 98 -4.03 13.52 -11.84
N PHE A 99 -3.09 14.10 -11.09
CA PHE A 99 -3.33 14.60 -9.75
C PHE A 99 -3.64 16.09 -9.78
N TYR A 100 -4.65 16.50 -9.02
CA TYR A 100 -5.10 17.88 -8.85
C TYR A 100 -5.22 18.21 -7.36
N GLY A 101 -4.91 19.44 -7.02
CA GLY A 101 -4.87 19.97 -5.65
C GLY A 101 -3.45 20.43 -5.31
N GLU A 102 -3.27 21.74 -5.19
CA GLU A 102 -1.99 22.37 -4.84
C GLU A 102 -2.18 23.26 -3.60
N PRO A 103 -1.39 23.07 -2.54
CA PRO A 103 -0.49 21.91 -2.37
C PRO A 103 -1.25 20.59 -2.21
N ALA A 104 -0.60 19.47 -2.51
CA ALA A 104 -1.22 18.13 -2.35
C ALA A 104 -1.52 17.89 -0.87
N SER A 105 -2.80 17.75 -0.50
CA SER A 105 -3.22 17.58 0.89
C SER A 105 -2.53 16.43 1.60
N TYR A 106 -2.29 15.31 0.91
CA TYR A 106 -1.62 14.13 1.46
C TYR A 106 -0.12 14.34 1.76
N GLY A 107 0.47 15.41 1.24
CA GLY A 107 1.91 15.70 1.36
C GLY A 107 2.29 16.64 2.49
N LEU A 108 1.33 17.03 3.34
CA LEU A 108 1.52 18.08 4.34
C LEU A 108 1.67 17.56 5.79
N LEU A 109 1.74 16.24 5.99
CA LEU A 109 2.08 15.68 7.29
C LEU A 109 3.55 15.96 7.60
N GLY A 110 3.81 16.65 8.70
CA GLY A 110 5.17 16.91 9.20
C GLY A 110 5.57 15.95 10.33
N PRO A 111 6.87 15.91 10.69
CA PRO A 111 7.33 15.08 11.81
C PRO A 111 6.71 15.44 13.16
N ASP A 112 6.35 16.72 13.35
CA ASP A 112 5.78 17.22 14.60
C ASP A 112 4.27 16.97 14.73
N ASP A 113 3.62 16.55 13.65
CA ASP A 113 2.21 16.16 13.63
C ASP A 113 1.99 14.70 14.08
N LEU A 114 3.06 13.94 14.28
CA LEU A 114 2.99 12.52 14.63
C LEU A 114 2.57 12.34 16.09
N ASP A 115 1.55 11.52 16.32
CA ASP A 115 1.23 10.99 17.64
C ASP A 115 2.24 9.90 18.02
N LEU A 116 3.18 10.27 18.91
CA LEU A 116 4.29 9.39 19.30
C LEU A 116 3.78 8.15 20.07
N ALA A 117 2.77 8.34 20.92
CA ALA A 117 2.21 7.22 21.69
C ALA A 117 1.52 6.20 20.77
N LEU A 118 0.87 6.68 19.70
CA LEU A 118 0.27 5.83 18.68
C LEU A 118 1.34 5.03 17.91
N LEU A 119 2.50 5.62 17.65
CA LEU A 119 3.59 4.95 16.94
C LEU A 119 4.33 3.94 17.82
N GLU A 120 4.64 4.31 19.05
CA GLU A 120 5.35 3.45 20.01
C GLU A 120 4.53 2.22 20.42
N GLY A 121 3.19 2.34 20.43
CA GLY A 121 2.27 1.24 20.74
C GLY A 121 1.93 0.33 19.56
N ALA A 122 2.42 0.61 18.35
CA ALA A 122 2.10 -0.16 17.16
C ALA A 122 2.91 -1.46 17.05
N ASP A 123 2.25 -2.59 16.80
CA ASP A 123 2.92 -3.86 16.52
C ASP A 123 3.46 -3.93 15.09
N VAL A 124 2.84 -3.18 14.17
CA VAL A 124 3.29 -3.04 12.79
C VAL A 124 3.24 -1.57 12.39
N VAL A 125 4.30 -1.07 11.78
CA VAL A 125 4.33 0.25 11.12
C VAL A 125 4.55 0.05 9.63
N TYR A 126 3.60 0.52 8.83
CA TYR A 126 3.69 0.55 7.38
C TYR A 126 3.96 1.99 6.91
N CYS A 127 4.93 2.13 6.02
CA CYS A 127 5.19 3.36 5.26
C CYS A 127 5.34 3.02 3.78
N GLY A 128 4.92 3.94 2.91
CA GLY A 128 5.12 3.74 1.48
C GLY A 128 4.37 4.71 0.58
N SER A 129 4.46 4.45 -0.72
CA SER A 129 3.71 5.11 -1.77
C SER A 129 4.13 6.56 -2.05
N ILE A 130 3.26 7.35 -2.67
CA ILE A 130 3.56 8.68 -3.23
C ILE A 130 3.90 9.75 -2.18
N VAL A 131 3.55 9.55 -0.93
CA VAL A 131 3.90 10.48 0.16
C VAL A 131 5.42 10.59 0.36
N LEU A 132 6.17 9.55 -0.02
CA LEU A 132 7.63 9.55 0.07
C LEU A 132 8.29 10.53 -0.92
N LEU A 133 7.54 11.04 -1.89
CA LEU A 133 7.96 12.10 -2.82
C LEU A 133 7.75 13.51 -2.25
N GLN A 134 7.11 13.63 -1.09
CA GLN A 134 6.82 14.90 -0.42
C GLN A 134 7.81 15.08 0.75
N PRO A 135 8.69 16.10 0.72
CA PRO A 135 9.78 16.23 1.69
C PRO A 135 9.32 16.24 3.15
N GLY A 136 8.21 16.92 3.48
CA GLY A 136 7.65 16.96 4.84
C GLY A 136 7.18 15.58 5.30
N THR A 137 6.38 14.91 4.47
CA THR A 137 5.84 13.59 4.80
C THR A 137 6.92 12.50 4.77
N LEU A 138 7.94 12.62 3.91
CA LEU A 138 9.12 11.75 3.97
C LEU A 138 9.85 11.90 5.31
N ALA A 139 10.02 13.13 5.81
CA ALA A 139 10.62 13.35 7.12
C ALA A 139 9.76 12.76 8.25
N ALA A 140 8.42 12.88 8.17
CA ALA A 140 7.50 12.25 9.11
C ALA A 140 7.59 10.70 9.02
N ALA A 141 7.64 10.13 7.82
CA ALA A 141 7.81 8.69 7.62
C ALA A 141 9.13 8.17 8.21
N ARG A 142 10.24 8.89 8.02
CA ARG A 142 11.54 8.57 8.63
C ARG A 142 11.48 8.57 10.15
N ARG A 143 10.82 9.58 10.72
CA ARG A 143 10.64 9.65 12.18
C ARG A 143 9.77 8.51 12.69
N ALA A 144 8.63 8.21 12.05
CA ALA A 144 7.78 7.09 12.40
C ALA A 144 8.55 5.76 12.31
N TRP A 145 9.34 5.58 11.25
CA TRP A 145 10.17 4.39 11.04
C TRP A 145 11.22 4.20 12.13
N SER A 146 11.86 5.28 12.56
CA SER A 146 12.87 5.25 13.63
C SER A 146 12.28 4.96 15.02
N LEU A 147 11.04 5.36 15.26
CA LEU A 147 10.32 5.15 16.52
C LEU A 147 9.60 3.79 16.59
N ALA A 148 9.42 3.13 15.45
CA ALA A 148 8.75 1.84 15.39
C ALA A 148 9.48 0.78 16.22
N THR A 149 8.83 0.28 17.28
CA THR A 149 9.31 -0.82 18.12
C THR A 149 8.86 -2.18 17.61
N GLY A 150 7.77 -2.21 16.83
CA GLY A 150 7.20 -3.38 16.17
C GLY A 150 7.78 -3.65 14.79
N LEU A 151 7.07 -4.48 14.02
CA LEU A 151 7.45 -4.87 12.67
C LEU A 151 7.30 -3.70 11.69
N ARG A 152 8.23 -3.57 10.77
CA ARG A 152 8.28 -2.50 9.76
C ARG A 152 7.99 -3.06 8.37
N VAL A 153 6.96 -2.55 7.71
CA VAL A 153 6.51 -2.97 6.39
C VAL A 153 6.62 -1.81 5.42
N PHE A 154 7.20 -2.03 4.26
CA PHE A 154 7.48 -1.00 3.26
C PHE A 154 6.99 -1.39 1.87
N ASP A 155 6.41 -0.42 1.13
CA ASP A 155 6.10 -0.55 -0.29
C ASP A 155 6.42 0.76 -1.02
N PRO A 156 7.38 0.79 -1.95
CA PRO A 156 7.66 2.00 -2.73
C PRO A 156 6.47 2.43 -3.58
N ASN A 157 5.64 1.50 -4.05
CA ASN A 157 4.41 1.70 -4.83
C ASN A 157 4.53 2.88 -5.81
N VAL A 158 5.49 2.77 -6.73
CA VAL A 158 5.99 3.87 -7.57
C VAL A 158 4.93 4.38 -8.52
N ARG A 159 4.81 5.69 -8.64
CA ARG A 159 3.97 6.36 -9.64
C ARG A 159 4.86 7.18 -10.58
N PRO A 160 5.23 6.64 -11.77
CA PRO A 160 6.20 7.27 -12.68
C PRO A 160 5.85 8.70 -13.07
N ARG A 161 4.56 9.01 -13.19
CA ARG A 161 4.06 10.34 -13.56
C ARG A 161 4.31 11.42 -12.51
N LEU A 162 4.63 11.04 -11.27
CA LEU A 162 5.01 11.97 -10.20
C LEU A 162 6.52 12.17 -10.12
N LEU A 163 7.31 11.43 -10.92
CA LEU A 163 8.76 11.54 -10.95
C LEU A 163 9.19 12.53 -12.04
N ASN A 164 9.74 13.66 -11.63
CA ASN A 164 10.21 14.70 -12.53
C ASN A 164 11.63 14.39 -13.04
N GLY A 165 11.75 13.37 -13.88
CA GLY A 165 13.00 13.01 -14.55
C GLY A 165 13.92 12.06 -13.76
N PRO A 166 15.12 11.75 -14.31
CA PRO A 166 16.02 10.74 -13.76
C PRO A 166 16.48 11.02 -12.33
N ALA A 167 16.75 12.28 -11.99
CA ALA A 167 17.22 12.65 -10.64
C ALA A 167 16.18 12.35 -9.56
N ALA A 168 14.88 12.49 -9.86
CA ALA A 168 13.81 12.13 -8.93
C ALA A 168 13.72 10.60 -8.72
N LEU A 169 13.97 9.82 -9.78
CA LEU A 169 14.05 8.37 -9.70
C LEU A 169 15.26 7.91 -8.88
N ASP A 170 16.41 8.54 -9.06
CA ASP A 170 17.63 8.24 -8.28
C ASP A 170 17.42 8.60 -6.79
N GLY A 171 16.77 9.73 -6.51
CA GLY A 171 16.35 10.08 -5.16
C GLY A 171 15.43 9.04 -4.53
N LEU A 172 14.44 8.55 -5.30
CA LEU A 172 13.53 7.50 -4.83
C LEU A 172 14.26 6.18 -4.58
N ARG A 173 15.24 5.78 -5.42
CA ARG A 173 16.11 4.61 -5.17
C ARG A 173 16.83 4.72 -3.82
N GLY A 174 17.34 5.91 -3.50
CA GLY A 174 17.95 6.19 -2.20
C GLY A 174 16.98 5.98 -1.04
N VAL A 175 15.75 6.48 -1.17
CA VAL A 175 14.68 6.27 -0.16
C VAL A 175 14.33 4.79 -0.04
N VAL A 176 14.20 4.08 -1.16
CA VAL A 176 13.92 2.63 -1.16
C VAL A 176 15.03 1.86 -0.42
N ALA A 177 16.29 2.17 -0.69
CA ALA A 177 17.42 1.53 -0.01
C ALA A 177 17.41 1.82 1.50
N GLU A 178 17.13 3.06 1.90
CA GLU A 178 17.04 3.49 3.29
C GLU A 178 15.96 2.71 4.07
N PHE A 179 14.74 2.64 3.53
CA PHE A 179 13.64 1.94 4.20
C PHE A 179 13.83 0.42 4.17
N ALA A 180 14.34 -0.13 3.06
CA ALA A 180 14.61 -1.56 2.94
C ALA A 180 15.62 -2.04 3.98
N ALA A 181 16.67 -1.25 4.29
CA ALA A 181 17.70 -1.60 5.26
C ALA A 181 17.17 -1.89 6.67
N GLY A 182 15.98 -1.43 6.99
CA GLY A 182 15.35 -1.66 8.30
C GLY A 182 14.00 -2.37 8.24
N ALA A 183 13.57 -2.84 7.07
CA ALA A 183 12.26 -3.45 6.89
C ALA A 183 12.24 -4.94 7.28
N HIS A 184 11.18 -5.36 7.98
CA HIS A 184 10.85 -6.77 8.16
C HIS A 184 10.21 -7.33 6.88
N VAL A 185 9.36 -6.53 6.22
CA VAL A 185 8.78 -6.89 4.92
C VAL A 185 8.90 -5.73 3.94
N VAL A 186 9.47 -5.99 2.78
CA VAL A 186 9.38 -5.10 1.60
C VAL A 186 8.50 -5.78 0.58
N LYS A 187 7.47 -5.09 0.11
CA LYS A 187 6.67 -5.53 -1.03
C LYS A 187 6.82 -4.51 -2.16
N LEU A 188 6.95 -4.99 -3.38
CA LEU A 188 6.89 -4.15 -4.57
C LEU A 188 6.29 -4.96 -5.72
N SER A 189 5.88 -4.29 -6.80
CA SER A 189 5.45 -4.97 -8.03
C SER A 189 6.63 -5.21 -8.97
N ALA A 190 6.47 -6.12 -9.94
CA ALA A 190 7.45 -6.30 -11.03
C ALA A 190 7.62 -5.02 -11.86
N VAL A 191 6.57 -4.20 -11.96
CA VAL A 191 6.63 -2.89 -12.63
C VAL A 191 7.52 -1.92 -11.83
N ASP A 192 7.35 -1.86 -10.51
CA ASP A 192 8.21 -1.05 -9.64
C ASP A 192 9.67 -1.53 -9.71
N ALA A 193 9.87 -2.86 -9.66
CA ALA A 193 11.20 -3.47 -9.76
C ALA A 193 11.90 -3.09 -11.08
N GLY A 194 11.22 -3.22 -12.21
CA GLY A 194 11.76 -2.86 -13.51
C GLY A 194 12.04 -1.36 -13.69
N LEU A 195 11.27 -0.50 -13.02
CA LEU A 195 11.50 0.95 -13.03
C LEU A 195 12.69 1.35 -12.14
N LEU A 196 12.73 0.80 -10.92
CA LEU A 196 13.78 1.12 -9.95
C LEU A 196 15.12 0.50 -10.34
N TYR A 197 15.11 -0.71 -10.89
CA TYR A 197 16.33 -1.49 -11.23
C TYR A 197 16.25 -2.07 -12.64
N PRO A 198 16.34 -1.21 -13.69
CA PRO A 198 16.17 -1.62 -15.07
C PRO A 198 17.21 -2.65 -15.49
N GLY A 199 16.75 -3.73 -16.11
CA GLY A 199 17.61 -4.83 -16.58
C GLY A 199 17.84 -5.95 -15.56
N GLU A 200 17.51 -5.73 -14.28
CA GLU A 200 17.62 -6.78 -13.27
C GLU A 200 16.38 -7.69 -13.29
N PRO A 201 16.55 -9.02 -13.23
CA PRO A 201 15.43 -9.95 -13.02
C PRO A 201 14.80 -9.72 -11.64
N VAL A 202 13.51 -10.04 -11.52
CA VAL A 202 12.77 -9.81 -10.25
C VAL A 202 13.36 -10.57 -9.06
N GLU A 203 13.90 -11.74 -9.29
CA GLU A 203 14.62 -12.52 -8.28
C GLU A 203 15.92 -11.80 -7.83
N GLY A 204 16.64 -11.19 -8.76
CA GLY A 204 17.83 -10.38 -8.48
C GLY A 204 17.47 -9.13 -7.66
N VAL A 205 16.37 -8.44 -8.01
CA VAL A 205 15.87 -7.30 -7.21
C VAL A 205 15.49 -7.73 -5.81
N ALA A 206 14.81 -8.87 -5.66
CA ALA A 206 14.44 -9.41 -4.35
C ALA A 206 15.68 -9.75 -3.50
N ALA A 207 16.69 -10.38 -4.09
CA ALA A 207 17.98 -10.68 -3.45
C ALA A 207 18.72 -9.40 -3.04
N TYR A 208 18.79 -8.42 -3.93
CA TYR A 208 19.43 -7.14 -3.65
C TYR A 208 18.78 -6.39 -2.46
N LEU A 209 17.45 -6.34 -2.40
CA LEU A 209 16.75 -5.71 -1.28
C LEU A 209 16.97 -6.47 0.04
N ARG A 210 17.16 -7.79 -0.02
CA ARG A 210 17.58 -8.62 1.11
C ARG A 210 19.00 -8.24 1.56
N GLU A 211 19.92 -8.10 0.64
CA GLU A 211 21.31 -7.67 0.92
C GLU A 211 21.38 -6.29 1.57
N LEU A 212 20.45 -5.38 1.22
CA LEU A 212 20.30 -4.08 1.89
C LEU A 212 19.82 -4.19 3.34
N GLY A 213 19.24 -5.33 3.74
CA GLY A 213 18.81 -5.58 5.12
C GLY A 213 17.33 -5.89 5.30
N ALA A 214 16.53 -5.93 4.23
CA ALA A 214 15.13 -6.36 4.34
C ALA A 214 15.05 -7.83 4.79
N ALA A 215 14.24 -8.14 5.83
CA ALA A 215 14.12 -9.52 6.32
C ALA A 215 13.31 -10.41 5.37
N THR A 216 12.33 -9.88 4.69
CA THR A 216 11.51 -10.58 3.68
C THR A 216 11.17 -9.63 2.54
N VAL A 217 11.27 -10.11 1.30
CA VAL A 217 10.89 -9.35 0.10
C VAL A 217 9.85 -10.13 -0.69
N VAL A 218 8.77 -9.45 -1.08
CA VAL A 218 7.70 -9.99 -1.92
C VAL A 218 7.58 -9.13 -3.18
N VAL A 219 7.90 -9.71 -4.34
CA VAL A 219 7.72 -9.03 -5.65
C VAL A 219 6.49 -9.61 -6.33
N THR A 220 5.40 -8.84 -6.43
CA THR A 220 4.17 -9.30 -7.08
C THR A 220 4.29 -9.26 -8.60
N LEU A 221 3.80 -10.32 -9.28
CA LEU A 221 3.90 -10.55 -10.72
C LEU A 221 2.53 -10.56 -11.42
N GLY A 222 1.52 -9.93 -10.81
CA GLY A 222 0.13 -9.97 -11.30
C GLY A 222 -0.40 -11.40 -11.35
N ALA A 223 -0.95 -11.82 -12.49
CA ALA A 223 -1.51 -13.15 -12.66
C ALA A 223 -0.49 -14.30 -12.54
N ALA A 224 0.82 -14.02 -12.61
CA ALA A 224 1.86 -15.02 -12.41
C ALA A 224 2.18 -15.28 -10.92
N GLY A 225 1.58 -14.53 -9.99
CA GLY A 225 1.78 -14.70 -8.55
C GLY A 225 2.80 -13.75 -7.96
N ALA A 226 3.76 -14.26 -7.20
CA ALA A 226 4.82 -13.46 -6.59
C ALA A 226 6.13 -14.23 -6.51
N VAL A 227 7.25 -13.48 -6.46
CA VAL A 227 8.55 -13.96 -5.98
C VAL A 227 8.66 -13.61 -4.50
N LEU A 228 8.99 -14.57 -3.69
CA LEU A 228 9.26 -14.43 -2.26
C LEU A 228 10.75 -14.73 -1.99
N ALA A 229 11.44 -13.79 -1.38
CA ALA A 229 12.77 -13.96 -0.82
C ALA A 229 12.70 -13.75 0.70
N ALA A 230 12.91 -14.81 1.48
CA ALA A 230 12.83 -14.80 2.94
C ALA A 230 13.88 -15.74 3.54
N ALA A 231 14.40 -15.39 4.71
CA ALA A 231 15.45 -16.12 5.39
C ALA A 231 16.69 -16.31 4.47
N ASP A 232 17.50 -17.33 4.73
CA ASP A 232 18.72 -17.64 3.94
C ASP A 232 18.43 -18.66 2.82
N ALA A 233 17.23 -18.61 2.24
CA ALA A 233 16.80 -19.48 1.15
C ALA A 233 16.79 -18.73 -0.20
N ASP A 234 16.97 -19.48 -1.29
CA ASP A 234 16.80 -18.95 -2.63
C ASP A 234 15.36 -18.40 -2.83
N PRO A 235 15.18 -17.34 -3.64
CA PRO A 235 13.86 -16.82 -3.94
C PRO A 235 12.95 -17.88 -4.56
N VAL A 236 11.73 -18.00 -4.06
CA VAL A 236 10.72 -18.95 -4.54
C VAL A 236 9.56 -18.26 -5.22
N ARG A 237 8.95 -18.92 -6.22
CA ARG A 237 7.74 -18.42 -6.88
C ARG A 237 6.50 -19.01 -6.21
N VAL A 238 5.58 -18.12 -5.80
CA VAL A 238 4.28 -18.49 -5.24
C VAL A 238 3.23 -18.16 -6.28
N PRO A 239 2.46 -19.17 -6.78
CA PRO A 239 1.50 -18.95 -7.85
C PRO A 239 0.27 -18.17 -7.39
N ALA A 240 -0.29 -17.31 -8.26
CA ALA A 240 -1.58 -16.68 -8.03
C ALA A 240 -2.74 -17.66 -8.23
N PRO A 241 -3.87 -17.48 -7.52
CA PRO A 241 -5.09 -18.22 -7.81
C PRO A 241 -5.66 -17.81 -9.17
N LYS A 242 -6.38 -18.74 -9.82
CA LYS A 242 -7.14 -18.41 -11.03
C LYS A 242 -8.41 -17.65 -10.66
N VAL A 243 -8.56 -16.45 -11.20
CA VAL A 243 -9.70 -15.55 -10.97
C VAL A 243 -10.18 -14.91 -12.27
N ASN A 244 -11.41 -14.43 -12.28
CA ASN A 244 -11.98 -13.61 -13.36
C ASN A 244 -11.68 -12.13 -13.08
N ALA A 245 -10.46 -11.70 -13.38
CA ALA A 245 -10.05 -10.32 -13.13
C ALA A 245 -10.78 -9.33 -14.04
N ILE A 246 -11.41 -8.33 -13.44
CA ILE A 246 -12.08 -7.21 -14.12
C ILE A 246 -11.43 -5.86 -13.83
N ASP A 247 -10.74 -5.74 -12.67
CA ASP A 247 -10.03 -4.54 -12.25
C ASP A 247 -8.89 -4.92 -11.30
N ALA A 248 -7.65 -4.54 -11.59
CA ALA A 248 -6.51 -4.84 -10.75
C ALA A 248 -6.20 -3.72 -9.72
N THR A 249 -7.05 -2.69 -9.64
CA THR A 249 -6.89 -1.58 -8.69
C THR A 249 -6.92 -2.10 -7.26
N GLY A 250 -5.90 -1.76 -6.47
CA GLY A 250 -5.80 -2.19 -5.08
C GLY A 250 -5.31 -3.63 -4.86
N ALA A 251 -5.02 -4.41 -5.92
CA ALA A 251 -4.52 -5.78 -5.76
C ALA A 251 -3.19 -5.84 -4.99
N GLY A 252 -2.26 -4.92 -5.28
CA GLY A 252 -1.00 -4.79 -4.54
C GLY A 252 -1.21 -4.40 -3.07
N ASP A 253 -2.15 -3.49 -2.82
CA ASP A 253 -2.53 -3.04 -1.48
C ASP A 253 -3.20 -4.19 -0.69
N ALA A 254 -3.96 -5.05 -1.37
CA ALA A 254 -4.59 -6.23 -0.78
C ALA A 254 -3.56 -7.29 -0.34
N VAL A 255 -2.48 -7.48 -1.10
CA VAL A 255 -1.35 -8.33 -0.67
C VAL A 255 -0.76 -7.80 0.63
N LEU A 256 -0.48 -6.49 0.71
CA LEU A 256 0.05 -5.87 1.92
C LEU A 256 -0.90 -5.97 3.10
N ALA A 257 -2.19 -5.66 2.88
CA ALA A 257 -3.20 -5.75 3.92
C ALA A 257 -3.27 -7.15 4.53
N ALA A 258 -3.20 -8.19 3.68
CA ALA A 258 -3.22 -9.57 4.14
C ALA A 258 -1.95 -9.93 4.94
N LEU A 259 -0.77 -9.55 4.45
CA LEU A 259 0.48 -9.76 5.16
C LEU A 259 0.48 -9.06 6.52
N ILE A 260 0.06 -7.80 6.58
CA ILE A 260 -0.01 -7.03 7.83
C ILE A 260 -1.03 -7.65 8.80
N ALA A 261 -2.23 -8.03 8.33
CA ALA A 261 -3.24 -8.67 9.17
C ALA A 261 -2.75 -10.00 9.77
N ASP A 262 -2.01 -10.80 8.99
CA ASP A 262 -1.43 -12.05 9.47
C ASP A 262 -0.26 -11.82 10.43
N LEU A 263 0.56 -10.78 10.20
CA LEU A 263 1.63 -10.39 11.13
C LEU A 263 1.08 -9.93 12.47
N LEU A 264 -0.02 -9.18 12.50
CA LEU A 264 -0.72 -8.77 13.74
C LEU A 264 -1.27 -9.96 14.54
N GLN A 265 -1.67 -11.04 13.87
CA GLN A 265 -2.27 -12.21 14.52
C GLN A 265 -1.23 -13.21 15.03
N GLY A 266 -0.11 -13.39 14.32
CA GLY A 266 0.83 -14.47 14.59
C GLY A 266 2.31 -14.07 14.55
N GLY A 267 2.65 -12.79 14.43
CA GLY A 267 4.04 -12.34 14.28
C GLY A 267 4.68 -12.85 12.97
N GLU A 268 5.98 -12.84 12.88
CA GLU A 268 6.69 -13.37 11.72
C GLU A 268 6.68 -14.91 11.71
N PRO A 269 6.54 -15.55 10.52
CA PRO A 269 6.68 -17.00 10.42
C PRO A 269 8.08 -17.46 10.84
N GLY A 270 8.14 -18.55 11.59
CA GLY A 270 9.40 -19.15 12.00
C GLY A 270 10.12 -19.96 10.91
N SER A 271 9.58 -20.03 9.70
CA SER A 271 10.14 -20.82 8.59
C SER A 271 9.82 -20.22 7.21
N PRO A 272 10.61 -20.53 6.18
CA PRO A 272 10.31 -20.14 4.80
C PRO A 272 8.94 -20.64 4.31
N ASP A 273 8.54 -21.87 4.66
CA ASP A 273 7.25 -22.44 4.28
C ASP A 273 6.07 -21.64 4.86
N GLY A 274 6.19 -21.16 6.09
CA GLY A 274 5.20 -20.27 6.70
C GLY A 274 5.05 -18.95 5.95
N TRP A 275 6.13 -18.43 5.38
CA TRP A 275 6.06 -17.25 4.49
C TRP A 275 5.37 -17.59 3.16
N VAL A 276 5.64 -18.76 2.57
CA VAL A 276 4.96 -19.22 1.35
C VAL A 276 3.45 -19.32 1.57
N GLU A 277 3.00 -19.87 2.69
CA GLU A 277 1.58 -19.97 3.05
C GLU A 277 0.92 -18.59 3.17
N ARG A 278 1.58 -17.63 3.85
CA ARG A 278 1.07 -16.25 3.99
C ARG A 278 1.01 -15.51 2.67
N VAL A 279 2.03 -15.63 1.83
CA VAL A 279 2.03 -15.00 0.51
C VAL A 279 0.94 -15.65 -0.37
N ALA A 280 0.75 -16.97 -0.29
CA ALA A 280 -0.32 -17.65 -1.01
C ALA A 280 -1.71 -17.16 -0.56
N PHE A 281 -1.93 -16.97 0.75
CA PHE A 281 -3.17 -16.37 1.26
C PHE A 281 -3.32 -14.91 0.78
N ALA A 282 -2.27 -14.10 0.85
CA ALA A 282 -2.28 -12.71 0.38
C ALA A 282 -2.62 -12.60 -1.12
N LEU A 283 -2.12 -13.52 -1.95
CA LEU A 283 -2.46 -13.60 -3.37
C LEU A 283 -3.94 -14.00 -3.60
N ARG A 284 -4.54 -14.82 -2.73
CA ARG A 284 -5.98 -15.12 -2.78
C ARG A 284 -6.83 -13.89 -2.46
N VAL A 285 -6.43 -13.10 -1.44
CA VAL A 285 -7.07 -11.81 -1.11
C VAL A 285 -7.01 -10.87 -2.31
N ALA A 286 -5.82 -10.70 -2.91
CA ALA A 286 -5.63 -9.87 -4.09
C ALA A 286 -6.43 -10.38 -5.31
N GLY A 287 -6.49 -11.70 -5.50
CA GLY A 287 -7.31 -12.31 -6.56
C GLY A 287 -8.78 -11.96 -6.41
N LEU A 288 -9.32 -11.98 -5.19
CA LEU A 288 -10.72 -11.64 -4.94
C LEU A 288 -10.99 -10.14 -5.15
N VAL A 289 -10.04 -9.27 -4.79
CA VAL A 289 -10.11 -7.84 -5.13
C VAL A 289 -10.21 -7.64 -6.63
N CYS A 290 -9.44 -8.38 -7.43
CA CYS A 290 -9.47 -8.27 -8.89
C CYS A 290 -10.81 -8.69 -9.53
N GLU A 291 -11.65 -9.47 -8.85
CA GLU A 291 -13.00 -9.86 -9.32
C GLU A 291 -14.05 -8.73 -9.10
N SER A 292 -13.66 -7.59 -8.51
CA SER A 292 -14.52 -6.45 -8.24
C SER A 292 -13.88 -5.15 -8.73
N ARG A 293 -14.66 -4.08 -8.86
CA ARG A 293 -14.12 -2.75 -9.21
C ARG A 293 -13.78 -1.94 -7.96
N GLY A 294 -12.65 -1.25 -8.02
CA GLY A 294 -12.19 -0.31 -6.99
C GLY A 294 -11.17 -0.92 -6.02
N GLY A 295 -10.44 -0.05 -5.31
CA GLY A 295 -9.42 -0.43 -4.33
C GLY A 295 -10.02 -0.78 -2.97
N ALA A 296 -10.13 0.20 -2.07
CA ALA A 296 -10.62 -0.01 -0.70
C ALA A 296 -12.02 -0.64 -0.64
N THR A 297 -12.93 -0.28 -1.56
CA THR A 297 -14.30 -0.82 -1.59
C THR A 297 -14.36 -2.30 -1.96
N ALA A 298 -13.38 -2.80 -2.71
CA ALA A 298 -13.29 -4.20 -3.15
C ALA A 298 -12.58 -5.10 -2.12
N MET A 299 -11.98 -4.56 -1.06
CA MET A 299 -11.28 -5.35 -0.04
C MET A 299 -12.24 -6.37 0.60
N PRO A 300 -11.94 -7.68 0.55
CA PRO A 300 -12.82 -8.73 1.09
C PRO A 300 -12.67 -8.88 2.61
N ALA A 301 -13.67 -9.43 3.25
CA ALA A 301 -13.50 -9.99 4.58
C ALA A 301 -12.79 -11.36 4.52
N ARG A 302 -12.12 -11.75 5.61
CA ARG A 302 -11.44 -13.06 5.68
C ARG A 302 -12.39 -14.23 5.35
N ALA A 303 -13.63 -14.17 5.81
CA ALA A 303 -14.65 -15.18 5.50
C ALA A 303 -14.99 -15.26 3.99
N ASP A 304 -14.89 -14.15 3.23
CA ASP A 304 -15.13 -14.16 1.79
C ASP A 304 -14.02 -14.92 1.07
N VAL A 305 -12.77 -14.71 1.49
CA VAL A 305 -11.61 -15.42 0.96
C VAL A 305 -11.73 -16.93 1.22
N GLN A 306 -12.09 -17.30 2.46
CA GLN A 306 -12.31 -18.69 2.84
C GLN A 306 -13.43 -19.35 2.03
N ARG A 307 -14.57 -18.66 1.84
CA ARG A 307 -15.67 -19.18 0.98
C ARG A 307 -15.25 -19.38 -0.46
N ARG A 308 -14.43 -18.47 -1.01
CA ARG A 308 -14.05 -18.49 -2.43
C ARG A 308 -12.98 -19.53 -2.74
N PHE A 309 -12.03 -19.75 -1.81
CA PHE A 309 -10.85 -20.58 -2.05
C PHE A 309 -10.73 -21.82 -1.13
N GLY A 310 -11.61 -21.97 -0.16
CA GLY A 310 -11.69 -23.19 0.67
C GLY A 310 -10.52 -23.33 1.66
N ALA A 311 -10.00 -22.26 2.20
CA ALA A 311 -8.83 -22.29 3.11
C ALA A 311 -9.08 -21.53 4.39
#